data_13a98e52cefee05e94f0e870a3c3c2dd
#
_entry.id   13a98e52cefee05e94f0e870a3c3c2dd
#
_cell.length_a   1.000
_cell.length_b   1.000
_cell.length_c   1.000
_cell.angle_alpha   90.00
_cell.angle_beta   90.00
_cell.angle_gamma   90.00
#
_symmetry.space_group_name_H-M   'P 1'
#
loop_
_entity.id
_entity.type
_entity.pdbx_description
1 polymer ?
#
loop_
_entity_poly.entity_id
_entity_poly.type
_entity_poly.pdbx_seq_one_letter_code
_entity_poly.pdbx_strand_id
1 'polypeptide(L)'
;MEPALNILHRWQEKRAGCRYVFNLVKDDLDLDDAEALYKARNNATKCINQSLAVVGEQIGLPFTLSMHVARHSFAVFALNKGLSMSVVSRLLGHGSTDVTEKVYAKFLPETLSAEVARLKEDFAYLEIL
;
A
#
# COMPACT_ATOMS: atom_id res chain seq x y z
N MET A 1 8.04 5.11 -9.91
CA MET A 1 7.61 3.70 -10.04
C MET A 1 8.70 2.77 -10.59
N GLU A 2 9.69 3.28 -11.25
CA GLU A 2 10.79 2.50 -11.86
C GLU A 2 11.51 1.49 -10.91
N PRO A 3 11.86 1.84 -9.65
CA PRO A 3 12.52 0.87 -8.76
C PRO A 3 11.70 -0.38 -8.47
N ALA A 4 10.37 -0.23 -8.32
CA ALA A 4 9.48 -1.37 -8.07
C ALA A 4 9.35 -2.26 -9.32
N LEU A 5 9.26 -1.67 -10.51
CA LEU A 5 9.22 -2.40 -11.78
C LEU A 5 10.52 -3.19 -12.00
N ASN A 6 11.68 -2.59 -11.71
CA ASN A 6 12.97 -3.28 -11.82
C ASN A 6 13.07 -4.50 -10.89
N ILE A 7 12.50 -4.41 -9.68
CA ILE A 7 12.41 -5.56 -8.75
C ILE A 7 11.52 -6.64 -9.34
N LEU A 8 10.34 -6.27 -9.85
CA LEU A 8 9.39 -7.22 -10.45
C LEU A 8 9.99 -7.92 -11.68
N HIS A 9 10.65 -7.18 -12.58
CA HIS A 9 11.32 -7.76 -13.75
C HIS A 9 12.39 -8.78 -13.35
N ARG A 10 13.27 -8.45 -12.38
CA ARG A 10 14.28 -9.40 -11.89
C ARG A 10 13.67 -10.69 -11.31
N TRP A 11 12.54 -10.57 -10.61
CA TRP A 11 11.85 -11.74 -10.07
C TRP A 11 11.15 -12.54 -11.16
N GLN A 12 10.56 -11.88 -12.13
CA GLN A 12 9.90 -12.51 -13.27
C GLN A 12 10.89 -13.33 -14.11
N GLU A 13 12.09 -12.80 -14.38
CA GLU A 13 13.16 -13.52 -15.08
C GLU A 13 13.59 -14.78 -14.31
N LYS A 14 13.76 -14.69 -12.98
CA LYS A 14 14.15 -15.81 -12.14
C LYS A 14 13.06 -16.89 -12.01
N ARG A 15 11.82 -16.54 -12.24
CA ARG A 15 10.64 -17.38 -12.05
C ARG A 15 9.81 -17.53 -13.33
N ALA A 16 10.49 -17.52 -14.48
CA ALA A 16 9.82 -17.74 -15.76
C ALA A 16 9.04 -19.07 -15.75
N GLY A 17 7.75 -19.00 -16.07
CA GLY A 17 6.84 -20.15 -16.05
C GLY A 17 6.16 -20.44 -14.71
N CYS A 18 6.47 -19.72 -13.64
CA CYS A 18 5.76 -19.83 -12.38
C CYS A 18 4.46 -18.99 -12.38
N ARG A 19 3.44 -19.50 -11.69
CA ARG A 19 2.12 -18.85 -11.58
C ARG A 19 2.18 -17.52 -10.80
N TYR A 20 3.04 -17.45 -9.77
CA TYR A 20 3.17 -16.31 -8.90
C TYR A 20 4.53 -15.64 -9.04
N VAL A 21 4.55 -14.30 -9.01
CA VAL A 21 5.79 -13.50 -9.09
C VAL A 21 6.72 -13.79 -7.91
N PHE A 22 6.19 -13.86 -6.70
CA PHE A 22 6.95 -14.15 -5.49
C PHE A 22 6.71 -15.57 -5.00
N ASN A 23 7.76 -16.21 -4.47
CA ASN A 23 7.69 -17.58 -3.94
C ASN A 23 7.07 -17.62 -2.51
N LEU A 24 5.93 -17.00 -2.35
CA LEU A 24 5.21 -16.93 -1.07
C LEU A 24 4.08 -17.95 -1.00
N VAL A 25 3.60 -18.38 -2.15
CA VAL A 25 2.52 -19.34 -2.30
C VAL A 25 2.98 -20.35 -3.35
N LYS A 26 2.65 -21.62 -3.16
CA LYS A 26 2.98 -22.68 -4.11
C LYS A 26 2.18 -22.52 -5.40
N ASP A 27 2.81 -22.82 -6.54
CA ASP A 27 2.18 -22.69 -7.84
C ASP A 27 1.05 -23.72 -8.07
N ASP A 28 1.08 -24.85 -7.36
CA ASP A 28 0.10 -25.93 -7.39
C ASP A 28 -1.06 -25.75 -6.37
N LEU A 29 -1.12 -24.60 -5.66
CA LEU A 29 -2.17 -24.36 -4.70
C LEU A 29 -3.54 -24.35 -5.40
N ASP A 30 -4.45 -25.19 -4.88
CA ASP A 30 -5.85 -25.15 -5.27
C ASP A 30 -6.52 -23.88 -4.71
N LEU A 31 -7.00 -23.02 -5.59
CA LEU A 31 -7.66 -21.76 -5.22
C LEU A 31 -9.13 -21.95 -4.82
N ASP A 32 -9.72 -23.09 -5.16
CA ASP A 32 -11.10 -23.44 -4.79
C ASP A 32 -11.15 -24.09 -3.40
N ASP A 33 -10.00 -24.55 -2.87
CA ASP A 33 -9.88 -24.97 -1.47
C ASP A 33 -9.67 -23.75 -0.57
N ALA A 34 -10.76 -23.26 0.04
CA ALA A 34 -10.77 -22.10 0.91
C ALA A 34 -9.85 -22.25 2.14
N GLU A 35 -9.74 -23.47 2.70
CA GLU A 35 -8.89 -23.73 3.86
C GLU A 35 -7.41 -23.70 3.49
N ALA A 36 -7.04 -24.34 2.41
CA ALA A 36 -5.67 -24.34 1.90
C ALA A 36 -5.24 -22.91 1.53
N LEU A 37 -6.12 -22.14 0.86
CA LEU A 37 -5.88 -20.76 0.50
C LEU A 37 -5.69 -19.87 1.74
N TYR A 38 -6.53 -20.04 2.76
CA TYR A 38 -6.41 -19.31 4.02
C TYR A 38 -5.08 -19.59 4.73
N LYS A 39 -4.69 -20.86 4.84
CA LYS A 39 -3.41 -21.28 5.43
C LYS A 39 -2.21 -20.72 4.65
N ALA A 40 -2.25 -20.81 3.33
CA ALA A 40 -1.18 -20.31 2.45
C ALA A 40 -1.00 -18.78 2.61
N ARG A 41 -2.09 -18.02 2.62
CA ARG A 41 -2.08 -16.57 2.83
C ARG A 41 -1.51 -16.18 4.19
N ASN A 42 -1.93 -16.86 5.26
CA ASN A 42 -1.45 -16.57 6.60
C ASN A 42 0.04 -16.88 6.75
N ASN A 43 0.51 -18.00 6.20
CA ASN A 43 1.93 -18.36 6.21
C ASN A 43 2.76 -17.36 5.40
N ALA A 44 2.31 -16.96 4.22
CA ALA A 44 2.96 -15.94 3.41
C ALA A 44 3.08 -14.61 4.16
N THR A 45 1.98 -14.14 4.76
CA THR A 45 1.97 -12.91 5.54
C THR A 45 2.91 -12.98 6.73
N LYS A 46 2.94 -14.11 7.45
CA LYS A 46 3.85 -14.33 8.58
C LYS A 46 5.32 -14.26 8.14
N CYS A 47 5.67 -14.94 7.05
CA CYS A 47 7.02 -14.95 6.49
C CYS A 47 7.48 -13.54 6.11
N ILE A 48 6.64 -12.79 5.40
CA ILE A 48 6.95 -11.39 5.03
C ILE A 48 7.15 -10.52 6.27
N ASN A 49 6.23 -10.61 7.24
CA ASN A 49 6.31 -9.78 8.44
C ASN A 49 7.56 -10.09 9.29
N GLN A 50 7.97 -11.35 9.36
CA GLN A 50 9.24 -11.72 10.02
C GLN A 50 10.45 -11.06 9.33
N SER A 51 10.49 -11.11 8.01
CA SER A 51 11.57 -10.48 7.24
C SER A 51 11.57 -8.95 7.38
N LEU A 52 10.38 -8.33 7.37
CA LEU A 52 10.22 -6.89 7.56
C LEU A 52 10.63 -6.45 8.96
N ALA A 53 10.32 -7.24 10.00
CA ALA A 53 10.74 -6.94 11.38
C ALA A 53 12.27 -6.88 11.48
N VAL A 54 12.97 -7.86 10.90
CA VAL A 54 14.44 -7.88 10.87
C VAL A 54 15.00 -6.64 10.15
N VAL A 55 14.42 -6.28 9.01
CA VAL A 55 14.83 -5.06 8.29
C VAL A 55 14.59 -3.82 9.15
N GLY A 56 13.42 -3.72 9.81
CA GLY A 56 13.09 -2.61 10.70
C GLY A 56 14.11 -2.45 11.84
N GLU A 57 14.50 -3.55 12.47
CA GLU A 57 15.53 -3.56 13.51
C GLU A 57 16.90 -3.11 12.98
N GLN A 58 17.31 -3.62 11.82
CA GLN A 58 18.60 -3.27 11.20
C GLN A 58 18.74 -1.79 10.86
N ILE A 59 17.64 -1.12 10.48
CA ILE A 59 17.63 0.31 10.19
C ILE A 59 17.22 1.19 11.38
N GLY A 60 17.05 0.58 12.57
CA GLY A 60 16.80 1.29 13.82
C GLY A 60 15.42 1.93 13.94
N LEU A 61 14.37 1.33 13.35
CA LEU A 61 13.02 1.87 13.50
C LEU A 61 12.51 1.70 14.94
N PRO A 62 11.85 2.71 15.52
CA PRO A 62 11.28 2.65 16.88
C PRO A 62 9.99 1.81 16.99
N PHE A 63 9.59 1.13 15.90
CA PHE A 63 8.40 0.30 15.82
C PHE A 63 8.66 -0.91 14.91
N THR A 64 7.87 -1.97 15.07
CA THR A 64 7.98 -3.18 14.24
C THR A 64 7.43 -2.92 12.84
N LEU A 65 8.30 -3.04 11.83
CA LEU A 65 7.89 -2.94 10.43
C LEU A 65 7.08 -4.18 10.03
N SER A 66 5.96 -3.98 9.35
CA SER A 66 5.07 -5.03 8.88
C SER A 66 4.38 -4.64 7.57
N MET A 67 3.76 -5.58 6.89
CA MET A 67 2.93 -5.32 5.70
C MET A 67 1.80 -4.32 6.00
N HIS A 68 1.26 -4.36 7.21
CA HIS A 68 0.21 -3.43 7.63
C HIS A 68 0.73 -2.00 7.74
N VAL A 69 1.90 -1.83 8.37
CA VAL A 69 2.58 -0.53 8.46
C VAL A 69 2.92 0.00 7.07
N ALA A 70 3.50 -0.84 6.19
CA ALA A 70 3.82 -0.44 4.81
C ALA A 70 2.56 0.01 4.04
N ARG A 71 1.45 -0.71 4.21
CA ARG A 71 0.16 -0.39 3.61
C ARG A 71 -0.38 0.97 4.10
N HIS A 72 -0.32 1.24 5.41
CA HIS A 72 -0.72 2.51 5.97
C HIS A 72 0.17 3.66 5.49
N SER A 73 1.49 3.46 5.48
CA SER A 73 2.43 4.45 4.99
C SER A 73 2.18 4.82 3.52
N PHE A 74 1.90 3.80 2.68
CA PHE A 74 1.53 4.04 1.28
C PHE A 74 0.24 4.87 1.17
N ALA A 75 -0.79 4.54 1.96
CA ALA A 75 -2.06 5.24 1.90
C ALA A 75 -1.91 6.73 2.29
N VAL A 76 -1.22 6.99 3.41
CA VAL A 76 -0.94 8.37 3.84
C VAL A 76 -0.12 9.13 2.81
N PHE A 77 0.93 8.49 2.28
CA PHE A 77 1.75 9.09 1.21
C PHE A 77 0.92 9.43 -0.03
N ALA A 78 0.06 8.51 -0.49
CA ALA A 78 -0.75 8.69 -1.68
C ALA A 78 -1.79 9.81 -1.50
N LEU A 79 -2.44 9.89 -0.33
CA LEU A 79 -3.37 10.97 0.02
C LEU A 79 -2.65 12.32 0.06
N ASN A 80 -1.47 12.41 0.67
CA ASN A 80 -0.67 13.63 0.72
C ASN A 80 -0.15 14.07 -0.66
N LYS A 81 -0.10 13.14 -1.64
CA LYS A 81 0.20 13.45 -3.04
C LYS A 81 -1.04 13.83 -3.86
N GLY A 82 -2.19 13.98 -3.21
CA GLY A 82 -3.44 14.44 -3.83
C GLY A 82 -4.25 13.33 -4.50
N LEU A 83 -3.95 12.04 -4.25
CA LEU A 83 -4.83 10.97 -4.71
C LEU A 83 -6.13 11.00 -3.91
N SER A 84 -7.26 10.83 -4.59
CA SER A 84 -8.55 10.78 -3.90
C SER A 84 -8.67 9.52 -3.02
N MET A 85 -9.47 9.61 -1.97
CA MET A 85 -9.74 8.51 -1.04
C MET A 85 -10.26 7.27 -1.77
N SER A 86 -11.10 7.43 -2.77
CA SER A 86 -11.66 6.33 -3.58
C SER A 86 -10.58 5.62 -4.40
N VAL A 87 -9.63 6.36 -4.96
CA VAL A 87 -8.49 5.78 -5.69
C VAL A 87 -7.58 5.01 -4.73
N VAL A 88 -7.24 5.60 -3.58
CA VAL A 88 -6.42 4.93 -2.56
C VAL A 88 -7.09 3.66 -2.05
N SER A 89 -8.40 3.70 -1.76
CA SER A 89 -9.18 2.53 -1.35
C SER A 89 -9.10 1.39 -2.37
N ARG A 90 -9.25 1.70 -3.67
CA ARG A 90 -9.11 0.73 -4.75
C ARG A 90 -7.70 0.15 -4.85
N LEU A 91 -6.67 0.99 -4.79
CA LEU A 91 -5.27 0.54 -4.82
C LEU A 91 -4.94 -0.37 -3.64
N LEU A 92 -5.56 -0.14 -2.49
CA LEU A 92 -5.43 -0.99 -1.32
C LEU A 92 -6.28 -2.27 -1.41
N GLY A 93 -7.18 -2.40 -2.39
CA GLY A 93 -8.08 -3.55 -2.53
C GLY A 93 -9.15 -3.62 -1.43
N HIS A 94 -9.58 -2.48 -0.90
CA HIS A 94 -10.72 -2.42 0.02
C HIS A 94 -12.03 -2.59 -0.75
N GLY A 95 -12.97 -3.37 -0.20
CA GLY A 95 -14.29 -3.55 -0.80
C GLY A 95 -15.19 -2.32 -0.66
N SER A 96 -14.89 -1.41 0.29
CA SER A 96 -15.57 -0.13 0.46
C SER A 96 -14.58 0.97 0.84
N THR A 97 -14.96 2.23 0.62
CA THR A 97 -14.18 3.41 1.03
C THR A 97 -14.23 3.63 2.55
N ASP A 98 -15.25 3.14 3.24
CA ASP A 98 -15.49 3.33 4.68
C ASP A 98 -14.30 2.94 5.55
N VAL A 99 -13.62 1.83 5.19
CA VAL A 99 -12.43 1.36 5.90
C VAL A 99 -11.30 2.38 5.75
N THR A 100 -11.12 2.91 4.54
CA THR A 100 -10.09 3.91 4.24
C THR A 100 -10.41 5.22 4.93
N GLU A 101 -11.66 5.67 4.89
CA GLU A 101 -12.11 6.89 5.56
C GLU A 101 -11.92 6.83 7.08
N LYS A 102 -12.37 5.76 7.74
CA LYS A 102 -12.19 5.60 9.19
C LYS A 102 -10.75 5.61 9.65
N VAL A 103 -9.87 4.99 8.89
CA VAL A 103 -8.43 4.89 9.24
C VAL A 103 -7.71 6.20 8.96
N TYR A 104 -8.04 6.88 7.85
CA TYR A 104 -7.26 8.02 7.35
C TYR A 104 -7.95 9.38 7.53
N ALA A 105 -9.20 9.42 8.02
CA ALA A 105 -9.93 10.67 8.30
C ALA A 105 -9.14 11.65 9.20
N LYS A 106 -8.33 11.12 10.11
CA LYS A 106 -7.47 11.93 10.99
C LYS A 106 -6.31 12.65 10.27
N PHE A 107 -5.97 12.21 9.05
CA PHE A 107 -4.94 12.82 8.20
C PHE A 107 -5.51 13.81 7.17
N LEU A 108 -6.85 13.87 7.05
CA LEU A 108 -7.56 14.81 6.19
C LEU A 108 -7.38 16.30 6.57
N PRO A 109 -7.24 16.70 7.85
CA PRO A 109 -7.10 18.11 8.20
C PRO A 109 -5.90 18.78 7.54
N GLU A 110 -4.77 18.08 7.40
CA GLU A 110 -3.57 18.62 6.76
C GLU A 110 -3.77 18.73 5.24
N THR A 111 -4.35 17.71 4.63
CA THR A 111 -4.67 17.69 3.19
C THR A 111 -5.73 18.73 2.85
N LEU A 112 -6.76 18.84 3.68
CA LEU A 112 -7.84 19.82 3.52
C LEU A 112 -7.30 21.26 3.64
N SER A 113 -6.42 21.52 4.60
CA SER A 113 -5.79 22.82 4.77
C SER A 113 -4.93 23.21 3.57
N ALA A 114 -4.22 22.24 2.96
CA ALA A 114 -3.43 22.45 1.76
C ALA A 114 -4.31 22.71 0.52
N GLU A 115 -5.43 22.00 0.38
CA GLU A 115 -6.40 22.23 -0.70
C GLU A 115 -7.09 23.58 -0.56
N VAL A 116 -7.50 23.96 0.64
CA VAL A 116 -8.08 25.29 0.91
C VAL A 116 -7.06 26.41 0.65
N ALA A 117 -5.78 26.21 0.97
CA ALA A 117 -4.74 27.17 0.63
C ALA A 117 -4.57 27.33 -0.89
N ARG A 118 -4.56 26.23 -1.65
CA ARG A 118 -4.53 26.24 -3.12
C ARG A 118 -5.73 26.96 -3.71
N LEU A 119 -6.93 26.65 -3.24
CA LEU A 119 -8.15 27.34 -3.68
C LEU A 119 -8.09 28.84 -3.42
N LYS A 120 -7.55 29.26 -2.29
CA LYS A 120 -7.37 30.70 -1.99
C LYS A 120 -6.39 31.38 -2.95
N GLU A 121 -5.32 30.69 -3.33
CA GLU A 121 -4.38 31.22 -4.33
C GLU A 121 -5.05 31.32 -5.71
N ASP A 122 -5.83 30.31 -6.14
CA ASP A 122 -6.57 30.30 -7.38
C ASP A 122 -7.64 31.41 -7.43
N PHE A 123 -8.37 31.67 -6.31
CA PHE A 123 -9.33 32.74 -6.22
C PHE A 123 -8.67 34.13 -6.19
N ALA A 124 -7.51 34.28 -5.55
CA ALA A 124 -6.77 35.54 -5.60
C ALA A 124 -6.32 35.94 -7.03
N TYR A 125 -6.10 34.94 -7.90
CA TYR A 125 -5.82 35.17 -9.33
C TYR A 125 -7.04 35.68 -10.09
N LEU A 126 -8.27 35.31 -9.67
CA LEU A 126 -9.52 35.74 -10.33
C LEU A 126 -9.98 37.15 -9.91
N GLU A 127 -9.54 37.66 -8.77
CA GLU A 127 -9.83 39.05 -8.30
C GLU A 127 -8.95 40.13 -8.97
N ILE A 128 -7.95 39.70 -9.77
CA ILE A 128 -7.02 40.60 -10.49
C ILE A 128 -7.43 40.81 -11.96
N LEU A 129 -8.49 40.15 -12.43
CA LEU A 129 -9.08 40.28 -13.78
C LEU A 129 -10.35 41.08 -13.74
#